data_f949fe7af1ca9ecbbfa905b3180b0e7d
#
_entry.id   f949fe7af1ca9ecbbfa905b3180b0e7d
#
_cell.length_a   1.000
_cell.length_b   1.000
_cell.length_c   1.000
_cell.angle_alpha   90.00
_cell.angle_beta   90.00
_cell.angle_gamma   90.00
#
_symmetry.space_group_name_H-M   'P 1'
#
loop_
_entity.id
_entity.type
_entity.pdbx_description
1 polymer ?
#
loop_
_entity_poly.entity_id
_entity_poly.type
_entity_poly.pdbx_seq_one_letter_code
_entity_poly.pdbx_strand_id
1 'polypeptide(L)'
;MSRLLEVKDLSKSFIIHHLTKKMTAIETINFSLEEGEFIGIVGKSGSGKSTVLKSIYRTYLPEKGSILYNSEKFGLVDLAKLSEREVLYLRQHEIGYVSQFLNVMPRTTARELVEQAVIEMGRPKDEARQAAEDALTHFELDPELWDSYPNTFSGGQKLRLNISCAIVKKPRLLLLDEPTASLDDASKLRVREIIERLKIGGTTLIGIFHDLEFMDGLCDKVYDLQKKIVV
;
A
#
# COMPACT_ATOMS: atom_id res chain seq x y z
N MET A 1 1.64 -17.21 -15.10
CA MET A 1 1.21 -16.31 -14.01
C MET A 1 -0.08 -15.65 -14.45
N SER A 2 -1.01 -15.41 -13.54
CA SER A 2 -2.27 -14.75 -13.89
C SER A 2 -2.18 -13.25 -13.62
N ARG A 3 -2.82 -12.43 -14.48
CA ARG A 3 -2.85 -10.98 -14.27
C ARG A 3 -3.70 -10.65 -13.05
N LEU A 4 -3.11 -9.97 -12.07
CA LEU A 4 -3.81 -9.52 -10.88
C LEU A 4 -4.43 -8.14 -11.06
N LEU A 5 -3.67 -7.20 -11.68
CA LEU A 5 -4.10 -5.81 -11.86
C LEU A 5 -3.78 -5.33 -13.28
N GLU A 6 -4.71 -4.58 -13.87
CA GLU A 6 -4.49 -3.88 -15.14
C GLU A 6 -5.06 -2.45 -15.06
N VAL A 7 -4.21 -1.47 -15.23
CA VAL A 7 -4.57 -0.04 -15.27
C VAL A 7 -4.59 0.41 -16.72
N LYS A 8 -5.73 0.96 -17.19
CA LYS A 8 -5.94 1.40 -18.57
C LYS A 8 -6.39 2.86 -18.61
N ASP A 9 -5.64 3.70 -19.31
CA ASP A 9 -5.93 5.10 -19.61
C ASP A 9 -6.34 5.92 -18.37
N LEU A 10 -5.79 5.55 -17.20
CA LEU A 10 -6.12 6.15 -15.93
C LEU A 10 -5.77 7.62 -15.91
N SER A 11 -6.77 8.47 -15.63
CA SER A 11 -6.60 9.91 -15.51
C SER A 11 -7.36 10.45 -14.30
N LYS A 12 -6.76 11.42 -13.61
CA LYS A 12 -7.35 12.11 -12.47
C LYS A 12 -6.94 13.56 -12.42
N SER A 13 -7.93 14.43 -12.20
CA SER A 13 -7.72 15.85 -11.93
C SER A 13 -8.38 16.24 -10.62
N PHE A 14 -7.89 17.31 -10.02
CA PHE A 14 -8.45 17.94 -8.83
C PHE A 14 -8.86 19.38 -9.13
N ILE A 15 -9.95 19.83 -8.52
CA ILE A 15 -10.40 21.22 -8.61
C ILE A 15 -9.91 21.94 -7.35
N ILE A 16 -9.11 22.96 -7.55
CA ILE A 16 -8.67 23.86 -6.47
C ILE A 16 -9.73 24.94 -6.35
N HIS A 17 -10.69 24.77 -5.44
CA HIS A 17 -11.91 25.59 -5.35
C HIS A 17 -11.62 27.09 -5.20
N HIS A 18 -10.65 27.48 -4.36
CA HIS A 18 -10.31 28.90 -4.15
C HIS A 18 -9.63 29.57 -5.34
N LEU A 19 -9.08 28.78 -6.28
CA LEU A 19 -8.44 29.29 -7.50
C LEU A 19 -9.29 29.05 -8.75
N THR A 20 -10.42 28.36 -8.64
CA THR A 20 -11.27 27.89 -9.76
C THR A 20 -10.43 27.18 -10.85
N LYS A 21 -9.31 26.57 -10.44
CA LYS A 21 -8.33 25.94 -11.35
C LYS A 21 -8.43 24.44 -11.29
N LYS A 22 -8.55 23.81 -12.47
CA LYS A 22 -8.41 22.36 -12.62
C LYS A 22 -6.91 22.01 -12.72
N MET A 23 -6.43 21.14 -11.86
CA MET A 23 -5.08 20.61 -11.87
C MET A 23 -5.11 19.13 -12.23
N THR A 24 -4.53 18.77 -13.37
CA THR A 24 -4.36 17.36 -13.76
C THR A 24 -3.24 16.75 -12.94
N ALA A 25 -3.57 15.74 -12.14
CA ALA A 25 -2.61 15.04 -11.29
C ALA A 25 -1.95 13.87 -12.02
N ILE A 26 -2.73 13.10 -12.78
CA ILE A 26 -2.26 11.99 -13.63
C ILE A 26 -3.06 11.97 -14.94
N GLU A 27 -2.44 11.54 -16.02
CA GLU A 27 -3.05 11.49 -17.34
C GLU A 27 -2.56 10.29 -18.13
N THR A 28 -3.49 9.44 -18.58
CA THR A 28 -3.25 8.32 -19.49
C THR A 28 -2.18 7.36 -18.94
N ILE A 29 -2.38 6.83 -17.74
CA ILE A 29 -1.48 5.87 -17.12
C ILE A 29 -1.91 4.45 -17.52
N ASN A 30 -0.94 3.67 -18.00
CA ASN A 30 -1.16 2.30 -18.47
C ASN A 30 -0.06 1.37 -17.95
N PHE A 31 -0.40 0.36 -17.16
CA PHE A 31 0.48 -0.74 -16.78
C PHE A 31 -0.32 -1.96 -16.32
N SER A 32 0.33 -3.09 -16.26
CA SER A 32 -0.25 -4.33 -15.72
C SER A 32 0.71 -5.02 -14.76
N LEU A 33 0.16 -5.80 -13.85
CA LEU A 33 0.86 -6.50 -12.80
C LEU A 33 0.35 -7.93 -12.70
N GLU A 34 1.26 -8.89 -12.79
CA GLU A 34 0.96 -10.31 -12.59
C GLU A 34 1.01 -10.65 -11.09
N GLU A 35 0.42 -11.79 -10.70
CA GLU A 35 0.52 -12.26 -9.31
C GLU A 35 1.97 -12.54 -8.91
N GLY A 36 2.36 -12.07 -7.73
CA GLY A 36 3.71 -12.19 -7.19
C GLY A 36 4.74 -11.20 -7.75
N GLU A 37 4.37 -10.37 -8.75
CA GLU A 37 5.26 -9.32 -9.26
C GLU A 37 5.34 -8.11 -8.32
N PHE A 38 6.48 -7.43 -8.38
CA PHE A 38 6.68 -6.14 -7.74
C PHE A 38 6.97 -5.05 -8.80
N ILE A 39 6.09 -4.08 -8.92
CA ILE A 39 6.30 -2.89 -9.76
C ILE A 39 6.62 -1.66 -8.91
N GLY A 40 7.73 -1.01 -9.20
CA GLY A 40 8.09 0.28 -8.63
C GLY A 40 7.56 1.43 -9.48
N ILE A 41 6.96 2.47 -8.88
CA ILE A 41 6.54 3.68 -9.58
C ILE A 41 7.51 4.81 -9.27
N VAL A 42 8.13 5.36 -10.30
CA VAL A 42 9.09 6.47 -10.19
C VAL A 42 8.59 7.73 -10.90
N GLY A 43 9.16 8.87 -10.54
CA GLY A 43 8.83 10.16 -11.11
C GLY A 43 9.13 11.30 -10.14
N LYS A 44 9.16 12.54 -10.64
CA LYS A 44 9.43 13.74 -9.84
C LYS A 44 8.42 13.90 -8.70
N SER A 45 8.80 14.65 -7.67
CA SER A 45 7.85 15.06 -6.64
C SER A 45 6.67 15.82 -7.26
N GLY A 46 5.44 15.54 -6.81
CA GLY A 46 4.24 16.15 -7.38
C GLY A 46 3.77 15.58 -8.72
N SER A 47 4.42 14.55 -9.29
CA SER A 47 4.01 13.94 -10.56
C SER A 47 2.75 13.08 -10.50
N GLY A 48 2.16 12.89 -9.32
CA GLY A 48 0.92 12.11 -9.16
C GLY A 48 1.12 10.65 -8.76
N LYS A 49 2.33 10.23 -8.35
CA LYS A 49 2.60 8.84 -7.92
C LYS A 49 1.61 8.34 -6.86
N SER A 50 1.48 9.04 -5.75
CA SER A 50 0.51 8.68 -4.69
C SER A 50 -0.94 8.76 -5.18
N THR A 51 -1.25 9.58 -6.20
CA THR A 51 -2.58 9.62 -6.82
C THR A 51 -2.89 8.31 -7.54
N VAL A 52 -1.91 7.68 -8.18
CA VAL A 52 -2.07 6.35 -8.80
C VAL A 52 -2.44 5.32 -7.72
N LEU A 53 -1.62 5.20 -6.65
CA LEU A 53 -1.91 4.25 -5.57
C LEU A 53 -3.27 4.51 -4.90
N LYS A 54 -3.57 5.77 -4.61
CA LYS A 54 -4.85 6.16 -4.00
C LYS A 54 -6.05 5.92 -4.92
N SER A 55 -5.85 5.92 -6.24
CA SER A 55 -6.88 5.53 -7.20
C SER A 55 -7.09 4.01 -7.21
N ILE A 56 -6.01 3.21 -7.15
CA ILE A 56 -6.10 1.75 -7.02
C ILE A 56 -6.75 1.37 -5.69
N TYR A 57 -6.36 1.99 -4.59
CA TYR A 57 -6.97 1.79 -3.27
C TYR A 57 -8.39 2.36 -3.15
N ARG A 58 -8.87 3.04 -4.22
CA ARG A 58 -10.21 3.67 -4.27
C ARG A 58 -10.43 4.81 -3.26
N THR A 59 -9.35 5.44 -2.76
CA THR A 59 -9.46 6.72 -2.02
C THR A 59 -9.87 7.84 -2.97
N TYR A 60 -9.39 7.79 -4.21
CA TYR A 60 -9.80 8.69 -5.28
C TYR A 60 -10.51 7.94 -6.39
N LEU A 61 -11.65 8.45 -6.85
CA LEU A 61 -12.29 7.99 -8.08
C LEU A 61 -11.53 8.53 -9.29
N PRO A 62 -11.14 7.68 -10.26
CA PRO A 62 -10.60 8.15 -11.53
C PRO A 62 -11.62 9.02 -12.28
N GLU A 63 -11.12 9.97 -13.08
CA GLU A 63 -11.97 10.77 -13.99
C GLU A 63 -12.18 10.03 -15.30
N LYS A 64 -11.14 9.29 -15.75
CA LYS A 64 -11.17 8.44 -16.96
C LYS A 64 -10.35 7.18 -16.74
N GLY A 65 -10.59 6.20 -17.61
CA GLY A 65 -9.90 4.93 -17.61
C GLY A 65 -10.55 3.89 -16.71
N SER A 66 -9.89 2.75 -16.55
CA SER A 66 -10.35 1.63 -15.73
C SER A 66 -9.19 1.03 -14.93
N ILE A 67 -9.53 0.41 -13.81
CA ILE A 67 -8.60 -0.31 -12.94
C ILE A 67 -9.18 -1.71 -12.76
N LEU A 68 -8.76 -2.63 -13.61
CA LEU A 68 -9.23 -4.01 -13.58
C LEU A 68 -8.43 -4.80 -12.55
N TYR A 69 -9.11 -5.43 -11.62
CA TYR A 69 -8.53 -6.23 -10.54
C TYR A 69 -9.17 -7.63 -10.53
N ASN A 70 -8.35 -8.66 -10.45
CA ASN A 70 -8.80 -10.04 -10.37
C ASN A 70 -8.99 -10.45 -8.90
N SER A 71 -10.18 -10.15 -8.36
CA SER A 71 -10.56 -10.46 -6.99
C SER A 71 -10.86 -11.95 -6.82
N GLU A 72 -10.45 -12.56 -5.71
CA GLU A 72 -10.85 -13.92 -5.37
C GLU A 72 -12.36 -14.06 -5.18
N LYS A 73 -12.97 -13.04 -4.57
CA LYS A 73 -14.41 -13.08 -4.28
C LYS A 73 -15.29 -12.68 -5.46
N PHE A 74 -14.88 -11.66 -6.22
CA PHE A 74 -15.75 -11.03 -7.21
C PHE A 74 -15.33 -11.34 -8.67
N GLY A 75 -14.22 -12.08 -8.88
CA GLY A 75 -13.64 -12.27 -10.19
C GLY A 75 -13.02 -10.99 -10.77
N LEU A 76 -12.99 -10.86 -12.09
CA LEU A 76 -12.45 -9.67 -12.75
C LEU A 76 -13.42 -8.50 -12.62
N VAL A 77 -13.01 -7.48 -11.88
CA VAL A 77 -13.81 -6.28 -11.59
C VAL A 77 -13.07 -5.01 -11.95
N ASP A 78 -13.81 -3.95 -12.28
CA ASP A 78 -13.26 -2.60 -12.40
C ASP A 78 -13.42 -1.87 -11.07
N LEU A 79 -12.29 -1.64 -10.37
CA LEU A 79 -12.29 -0.96 -9.07
C LEU A 79 -12.98 0.41 -9.12
N ALA A 80 -12.96 1.10 -10.27
CA ALA A 80 -13.60 2.39 -10.42
C ALA A 80 -15.15 2.31 -10.33
N LYS A 81 -15.73 1.15 -10.62
CA LYS A 81 -17.18 0.93 -10.70
C LYS A 81 -17.78 0.19 -9.52
N LEU A 82 -16.95 -0.33 -8.62
CA LEU A 82 -17.42 -1.06 -7.44
C LEU A 82 -18.21 -0.15 -6.48
N SER A 83 -19.20 -0.75 -5.83
CA SER A 83 -19.89 -0.13 -4.70
C SER A 83 -18.95 0.05 -3.49
N GLU A 84 -19.27 0.97 -2.60
CA GLU A 84 -18.47 1.20 -1.39
C GLU A 84 -18.36 -0.06 -0.49
N ARG A 85 -19.39 -0.91 -0.48
CA ARG A 85 -19.37 -2.18 0.27
C ARG A 85 -18.36 -3.17 -0.31
N GLU A 86 -18.29 -3.28 -1.64
CA GLU A 86 -17.32 -4.15 -2.33
C GLU A 86 -15.89 -3.61 -2.14
N VAL A 87 -15.70 -2.29 -2.26
CA VAL A 87 -14.41 -1.64 -1.98
C VAL A 87 -13.96 -1.91 -0.54
N LEU A 88 -14.87 -1.77 0.43
CA LEU A 88 -14.55 -2.06 1.83
C LEU A 88 -14.10 -3.50 2.02
N TYR A 89 -14.81 -4.47 1.40
CA TYR A 89 -14.41 -5.87 1.43
C TYR A 89 -12.99 -6.06 0.88
N LEU A 90 -12.67 -5.50 -0.29
CA LEU A 90 -11.34 -5.62 -0.88
C LEU A 90 -10.24 -5.05 0.02
N ARG A 91 -10.48 -3.91 0.65
CA ARG A 91 -9.54 -3.30 1.62
C ARG A 91 -9.35 -4.13 2.89
N GLN A 92 -10.38 -4.85 3.30
CA GLN A 92 -10.33 -5.72 4.48
C GLN A 92 -9.61 -7.04 4.19
N HIS A 93 -9.70 -7.57 2.97
CA HIS A 93 -9.30 -8.95 2.69
C HIS A 93 -8.27 -9.13 1.58
N GLU A 94 -8.18 -8.21 0.61
CA GLU A 94 -7.38 -8.45 -0.59
C GLU A 94 -6.35 -7.36 -0.90
N ILE A 95 -6.59 -6.10 -0.52
CA ILE A 95 -5.72 -4.96 -0.87
C ILE A 95 -5.24 -4.25 0.38
N GLY A 96 -3.96 -4.38 0.69
CA GLY A 96 -3.30 -3.65 1.78
C GLY A 96 -2.73 -2.31 1.31
N TYR A 97 -2.65 -1.33 2.22
CA TYR A 97 -2.06 -0.03 1.94
C TYR A 97 -1.16 0.41 3.10
N VAL A 98 0.10 0.63 2.80
CA VAL A 98 1.08 1.22 3.72
C VAL A 98 1.30 2.66 3.30
N SER A 99 0.80 3.58 4.11
CA SER A 99 0.92 5.02 3.86
C SER A 99 2.28 5.56 4.30
N GLN A 100 2.70 6.68 3.72
CA GLN A 100 3.92 7.39 4.11
C GLN A 100 3.95 7.74 5.60
N PHE A 101 2.79 8.07 6.18
CA PHE A 101 2.65 8.36 7.60
C PHE A 101 1.67 7.37 8.23
N LEU A 102 2.05 6.78 9.35
CA LEU A 102 1.15 5.94 10.13
C LEU A 102 -0.01 6.79 10.67
N ASN A 103 -1.22 6.48 10.25
CA ASN A 103 -2.42 7.08 10.85
C ASN A 103 -2.73 6.38 12.17
N VAL A 104 -2.51 7.09 13.27
CA VAL A 104 -2.73 6.56 14.61
C VAL A 104 -4.01 7.16 15.18
N MET A 105 -4.91 6.32 15.65
CA MET A 105 -6.04 6.76 16.48
C MET A 105 -5.51 7.22 17.85
N PRO A 106 -6.01 8.33 18.40
CA PRO A 106 -5.61 8.77 19.74
C PRO A 106 -5.84 7.65 20.78
N ARG A 107 -4.88 7.47 21.68
CA ARG A 107 -4.94 6.51 22.79
C ARG A 107 -5.07 5.04 22.36
N THR A 108 -4.54 4.69 21.20
CA THR A 108 -4.50 3.31 20.70
C THR A 108 -3.06 2.83 20.73
N THR A 109 -2.79 1.70 21.33
CA THR A 109 -1.46 1.07 21.40
C THR A 109 -1.08 0.42 20.08
N ALA A 110 0.20 0.07 19.91
CA ALA A 110 0.68 -0.60 18.71
C ALA A 110 -0.04 -1.94 18.49
N ARG A 111 -0.20 -2.74 19.55
CA ARG A 111 -0.91 -4.03 19.47
C ARG A 111 -2.38 -3.82 19.10
N GLU A 112 -3.08 -2.90 19.77
CA GLU A 112 -4.49 -2.62 19.47
C GLU A 112 -4.72 -2.19 18.02
N LEU A 113 -3.79 -1.45 17.40
CA LEU A 113 -3.88 -1.09 15.97
C LEU A 113 -3.88 -2.32 15.06
N VAL A 114 -3.00 -3.29 15.34
CA VAL A 114 -2.93 -4.54 14.56
C VAL A 114 -4.13 -5.44 14.87
N GLU A 115 -4.54 -5.57 16.14
CA GLU A 115 -5.76 -6.28 16.54
C GLU A 115 -6.99 -5.74 15.81
N GLN A 116 -7.14 -4.41 15.77
CA GLN A 116 -8.26 -3.77 15.08
C GLN A 116 -8.31 -4.13 13.59
N ALA A 117 -7.15 -4.19 12.92
CA ALA A 117 -7.09 -4.61 11.52
C ALA A 117 -7.62 -6.04 11.30
N VAL A 118 -7.41 -6.93 12.26
CA VAL A 118 -7.92 -8.32 12.21
C VAL A 118 -9.42 -8.38 12.55
N ILE A 119 -9.87 -7.58 13.52
CA ILE A 119 -11.29 -7.49 13.91
C ILE A 119 -12.13 -6.95 12.74
N GLU A 120 -11.60 -5.98 11.98
CA GLU A 120 -12.26 -5.46 10.78
C GLU A 120 -12.51 -6.52 9.69
N MET A 121 -11.73 -7.61 9.67
CA MET A 121 -11.99 -8.78 8.82
C MET A 121 -13.11 -9.68 9.33
N GLY A 122 -13.70 -9.38 10.49
CA GLY A 122 -14.74 -10.19 11.14
C GLY A 122 -14.21 -11.34 12.00
N ARG A 123 -12.90 -11.35 12.34
CA ARG A 123 -12.32 -12.39 13.21
C ARG A 123 -12.57 -12.08 14.69
N PRO A 124 -12.70 -13.14 15.55
CA PRO A 124 -12.85 -13.00 17.00
C PRO A 124 -11.66 -12.27 17.64
N LYS A 125 -11.92 -11.60 18.77
CA LYS A 125 -10.89 -10.83 19.49
C LYS A 125 -9.69 -11.68 19.95
N ASP A 126 -9.94 -12.91 20.38
CA ASP A 126 -8.86 -13.81 20.85
C ASP A 126 -7.90 -14.15 19.69
N GLU A 127 -8.45 -14.45 18.52
CA GLU A 127 -7.66 -14.67 17.31
C GLU A 127 -6.96 -13.40 16.86
N ALA A 128 -7.62 -12.24 17.00
CA ALA A 128 -7.03 -10.95 16.60
C ALA A 128 -5.79 -10.63 17.44
N ARG A 129 -5.83 -10.91 18.75
CA ARG A 129 -4.70 -10.71 19.65
C ARG A 129 -3.50 -11.57 19.24
N GLN A 130 -3.72 -12.86 19.05
CA GLN A 130 -2.63 -13.77 18.65
C GLN A 130 -2.05 -13.39 17.30
N ALA A 131 -2.90 -13.07 16.30
CA ALA A 131 -2.45 -12.65 14.99
C ALA A 131 -1.67 -11.32 15.04
N ALA A 132 -2.04 -10.40 15.93
CA ALA A 132 -1.32 -9.16 16.13
C ALA A 132 0.07 -9.40 16.74
N GLU A 133 0.18 -10.21 17.77
CA GLU A 133 1.46 -10.56 18.40
C GLU A 133 2.39 -11.30 17.44
N ASP A 134 1.86 -12.22 16.64
CA ASP A 134 2.61 -12.92 15.59
C ASP A 134 3.13 -11.95 14.52
N ALA A 135 2.29 -11.00 14.06
CA ALA A 135 2.68 -10.01 13.07
C ALA A 135 3.73 -9.04 13.61
N LEU A 136 3.56 -8.53 14.83
CA LEU A 136 4.51 -7.63 15.48
C LEU A 136 5.87 -8.31 15.69
N THR A 137 5.87 -9.59 16.08
CA THR A 137 7.09 -10.40 16.20
C THR A 137 7.75 -10.60 14.83
N HIS A 138 6.97 -10.97 13.81
CA HIS A 138 7.48 -11.20 12.45
C HIS A 138 8.16 -9.96 11.86
N PHE A 139 7.63 -8.76 12.14
CA PHE A 139 8.20 -7.49 11.71
C PHE A 139 9.16 -6.85 12.73
N GLU A 140 9.60 -7.63 13.71
CA GLU A 140 10.64 -7.26 14.67
C GLU A 140 10.33 -5.95 15.44
N LEU A 141 9.04 -5.72 15.78
CA LEU A 141 8.70 -4.66 16.71
C LEU A 141 8.93 -5.17 18.13
N ASP A 142 9.77 -4.43 18.88
CA ASP A 142 10.12 -4.78 20.25
C ASP A 142 8.86 -5.02 21.11
N PRO A 143 8.75 -6.16 21.83
CA PRO A 143 7.61 -6.45 22.70
C PRO A 143 7.34 -5.39 23.75
N GLU A 144 8.35 -4.67 24.24
CA GLU A 144 8.19 -3.57 25.18
C GLU A 144 7.38 -2.39 24.61
N LEU A 145 7.32 -2.29 23.27
CA LEU A 145 6.58 -1.24 22.56
C LEU A 145 5.13 -1.59 22.23
N TRP A 146 4.73 -2.86 22.37
CA TRP A 146 3.41 -3.31 21.91
C TRP A 146 2.26 -2.61 22.62
N ASP A 147 2.41 -2.33 23.91
CA ASP A 147 1.42 -1.63 24.73
C ASP A 147 1.71 -0.12 24.84
N SER A 148 2.63 0.39 24.00
CA SER A 148 2.97 1.80 23.93
C SER A 148 2.24 2.50 22.78
N TYR A 149 2.07 3.81 22.92
CA TYR A 149 1.46 4.63 21.87
C TYR A 149 2.46 4.94 20.75
N PRO A 150 2.12 4.72 19.47
CA PRO A 150 3.04 4.91 18.37
C PRO A 150 3.56 6.34 18.16
N ASN A 151 3.00 7.34 18.83
CA ASN A 151 3.46 8.74 18.74
C ASN A 151 4.93 8.88 19.11
N THR A 152 5.43 8.06 20.03
CA THR A 152 6.81 8.08 20.53
C THR A 152 7.77 7.23 19.71
N PHE A 153 7.28 6.49 18.74
CA PHE A 153 8.06 5.56 17.92
C PHE A 153 8.98 6.30 16.95
N SER A 154 10.15 5.71 16.69
CA SER A 154 11.02 6.13 15.58
C SER A 154 10.34 5.91 14.22
N GLY A 155 10.88 6.52 13.17
CA GLY A 155 10.35 6.34 11.80
C GLY A 155 10.31 4.86 11.38
N GLY A 156 11.38 4.11 11.65
CA GLY A 156 11.46 2.68 11.36
C GLY A 156 10.46 1.84 12.16
N GLN A 157 10.24 2.14 13.45
CA GLN A 157 9.25 1.47 14.28
C GLN A 157 7.82 1.74 13.78
N LYS A 158 7.52 3.00 13.43
CA LYS A 158 6.21 3.38 12.83
C LYS A 158 5.95 2.66 11.53
N LEU A 159 6.96 2.54 10.67
CA LEU A 159 6.80 1.84 9.41
C LEU A 159 6.58 0.33 9.62
N ARG A 160 7.35 -0.32 10.49
CA ARG A 160 7.16 -1.75 10.81
C ARG A 160 5.76 -2.01 11.35
N LEU A 161 5.26 -1.14 12.23
CA LEU A 161 3.89 -1.21 12.71
C LEU A 161 2.87 -1.03 11.57
N ASN A 162 3.08 -0.06 10.67
CA ASN A 162 2.21 0.18 9.52
C ASN A 162 2.14 -1.04 8.58
N ILE A 163 3.30 -1.65 8.30
CA ILE A 163 3.38 -2.89 7.53
C ILE A 163 2.68 -4.03 8.27
N SER A 164 2.87 -4.17 9.59
CA SER A 164 2.17 -5.19 10.40
C SER A 164 0.64 -5.07 10.28
N CYS A 165 0.10 -3.86 10.38
CA CYS A 165 -1.33 -3.59 10.22
C CYS A 165 -1.85 -3.95 8.81
N ALA A 166 -1.05 -3.74 7.78
CA ALA A 166 -1.44 -4.06 6.41
C ALA A 166 -1.35 -5.57 6.12
N ILE A 167 -0.29 -6.22 6.59
CA ILE A 167 0.04 -7.62 6.26
C ILE A 167 -0.71 -8.63 7.13
N VAL A 168 -1.11 -8.29 8.35
CA VAL A 168 -1.91 -9.19 9.20
C VAL A 168 -3.20 -9.64 8.50
N LYS A 169 -3.68 -8.86 7.53
CA LYS A 169 -4.82 -9.16 6.65
C LYS A 169 -4.48 -10.14 5.52
N LYS A 170 -3.21 -10.50 5.32
CA LYS A 170 -2.69 -11.35 4.22
C LYS A 170 -3.18 -10.87 2.85
N PRO A 171 -2.95 -9.61 2.48
CA PRO A 171 -3.45 -9.07 1.22
C PRO A 171 -2.76 -9.72 0.02
N ARG A 172 -3.49 -9.89 -1.08
CA ARG A 172 -2.94 -10.34 -2.37
C ARG A 172 -2.17 -9.23 -3.07
N LEU A 173 -2.61 -7.98 -2.88
CA LEU A 173 -1.97 -6.77 -3.40
C LEU A 173 -1.61 -5.84 -2.24
N LEU A 174 -0.34 -5.48 -2.12
CA LEU A 174 0.14 -4.49 -1.15
C LEU A 174 0.65 -3.24 -1.86
N LEU A 175 0.09 -2.10 -1.46
CA LEU A 175 0.45 -0.79 -1.96
C LEU A 175 1.36 -0.08 -0.94
N LEU A 176 2.55 0.35 -1.36
CA LEU A 176 3.56 1.01 -0.53
C LEU A 176 3.74 2.46 -1.00
N ASP A 177 3.25 3.44 -0.24
CA ASP A 177 3.31 4.86 -0.58
C ASP A 177 4.50 5.52 0.15
N GLU A 178 5.65 5.60 -0.49
CA GLU A 178 6.89 6.20 0.00
C GLU A 178 7.35 5.67 1.38
N PRO A 179 7.45 4.35 1.58
CA PRO A 179 7.69 3.77 2.91
C PRO A 179 9.06 4.14 3.50
N THR A 180 10.01 4.59 2.67
CA THR A 180 11.39 4.91 3.11
C THR A 180 11.69 6.40 3.24
N ALA A 181 10.73 7.30 3.00
CA ALA A 181 10.95 8.75 2.83
C ALA A 181 11.58 9.47 4.05
N SER A 182 11.53 8.90 5.25
CA SER A 182 12.04 9.55 6.47
C SER A 182 12.89 8.60 7.31
N LEU A 183 13.53 7.62 6.67
CA LEU A 183 14.33 6.60 7.34
C LEU A 183 15.83 6.84 7.17
N ASP A 184 16.60 6.52 8.21
CA ASP A 184 18.04 6.35 8.11
C ASP A 184 18.39 5.08 7.31
N ASP A 185 19.64 4.97 6.89
CA ASP A 185 20.09 3.89 6.01
C ASP A 185 19.95 2.51 6.65
N ALA A 186 20.18 2.37 7.96
CA ALA A 186 20.00 1.11 8.67
C ALA A 186 18.52 0.68 8.70
N SER A 187 17.61 1.62 8.90
CA SER A 187 16.17 1.37 8.82
C SER A 187 15.71 1.03 7.40
N LYS A 188 16.29 1.68 6.37
CA LYS A 188 16.00 1.34 4.97
C LYS A 188 16.39 -0.11 4.63
N LEU A 189 17.57 -0.56 5.07
CA LEU A 189 18.00 -1.94 4.85
C LEU A 189 17.02 -2.96 5.45
N ARG A 190 16.59 -2.73 6.69
CA ARG A 190 15.59 -3.61 7.34
C ARG A 190 14.25 -3.63 6.59
N VAL A 191 13.81 -2.47 6.08
CA VAL A 191 12.59 -2.39 5.27
C VAL A 191 12.74 -3.14 3.96
N ARG A 192 13.92 -3.07 3.33
CA ARG A 192 14.23 -3.85 2.13
C ARG A 192 14.08 -5.35 2.39
N GLU A 193 14.68 -5.85 3.46
CA GLU A 193 14.58 -7.26 3.86
C GLU A 193 13.11 -7.70 4.11
N ILE A 194 12.31 -6.84 4.72
CA ILE A 194 10.87 -7.08 4.93
C ILE A 194 10.15 -7.20 3.58
N ILE A 195 10.38 -6.27 2.66
CA ILE A 195 9.75 -6.28 1.34
C ILE A 195 10.20 -7.50 0.53
N GLU A 196 11.48 -7.87 0.58
CA GLU A 196 12.01 -9.08 -0.06
C GLU A 196 11.32 -10.35 0.47
N ARG A 197 11.16 -10.47 1.79
CA ARG A 197 10.42 -11.57 2.41
C ARG A 197 8.97 -11.64 1.94
N LEU A 198 8.28 -10.51 1.84
CA LEU A 198 6.91 -10.44 1.33
C LEU A 198 6.80 -10.88 -0.14
N LYS A 199 7.75 -10.44 -0.96
CA LYS A 199 7.84 -10.84 -2.38
C LYS A 199 8.08 -12.34 -2.51
N ILE A 200 9.06 -12.90 -1.77
CA ILE A 200 9.33 -14.35 -1.74
C ILE A 200 8.10 -15.12 -1.27
N GLY A 201 7.34 -14.58 -0.33
CA GLY A 201 6.06 -15.12 0.14
C GLY A 201 4.91 -15.05 -0.87
N GLY A 202 5.14 -14.50 -2.07
CA GLY A 202 4.14 -14.42 -3.16
C GLY A 202 3.20 -13.22 -3.09
N THR A 203 3.44 -12.25 -2.20
CA THR A 203 2.66 -11.01 -2.16
C THR A 203 2.95 -10.17 -3.40
N THR A 204 1.91 -9.74 -4.11
CA THR A 204 2.04 -8.81 -5.23
C THR A 204 2.20 -7.38 -4.70
N LEU A 205 3.13 -6.60 -5.25
CA LEU A 205 3.52 -5.31 -4.67
C LEU A 205 3.48 -4.18 -5.70
N ILE A 206 3.00 -3.03 -5.29
CA ILE A 206 3.21 -1.75 -5.99
C ILE A 206 3.82 -0.78 -4.99
N GLY A 207 5.01 -0.23 -5.30
CA GLY A 207 5.70 0.68 -4.41
C GLY A 207 6.10 1.98 -5.07
N ILE A 208 5.98 3.09 -4.34
CA ILE A 208 6.53 4.38 -4.71
C ILE A 208 7.80 4.61 -3.90
N PHE A 209 8.89 4.89 -4.59
CA PHE A 209 10.16 5.19 -3.96
C PHE A 209 10.81 6.41 -4.61
N HIS A 210 11.55 7.19 -3.85
CA HIS A 210 12.39 8.28 -4.35
C HIS A 210 13.82 7.82 -4.60
N ASP A 211 14.24 6.75 -3.94
CA ASP A 211 15.59 6.21 -3.96
C ASP A 211 15.66 5.06 -4.97
N LEU A 212 16.30 5.30 -6.11
CA LEU A 212 16.47 4.31 -7.18
C LEU A 212 17.42 3.17 -6.75
N GLU A 213 18.43 3.48 -5.92
CA GLU A 213 19.35 2.46 -5.40
C GLU A 213 18.62 1.49 -4.47
N PHE A 214 17.65 1.99 -3.68
CA PHE A 214 16.80 1.15 -2.85
C PHE A 214 15.97 0.15 -3.69
N MET A 215 15.55 0.55 -4.88
CA MET A 215 14.71 -0.28 -5.77
C MET A 215 15.50 -1.31 -6.55
N ASP A 216 16.81 -1.10 -6.73
CA ASP A 216 17.65 -1.95 -7.58
C ASP A 216 17.66 -3.40 -7.08
N GLY A 217 17.36 -4.34 -7.97
CA GLY A 217 17.20 -5.75 -7.66
C GLY A 217 15.98 -6.12 -6.80
N LEU A 218 15.18 -5.15 -6.34
CA LEU A 218 13.99 -5.39 -5.52
C LEU A 218 12.72 -5.48 -6.39
N CYS A 219 12.55 -4.54 -7.33
CA CYS A 219 11.42 -4.50 -8.26
C CYS A 219 11.66 -5.38 -9.49
N ASP A 220 10.61 -6.08 -9.97
CA ASP A 220 10.66 -6.82 -11.23
C ASP A 220 10.50 -5.88 -12.43
N LYS A 221 9.76 -4.80 -12.23
CA LYS A 221 9.47 -3.77 -13.24
C LYS A 221 9.48 -2.39 -12.59
N VAL A 222 9.82 -1.37 -13.36
CA VAL A 222 9.75 0.02 -12.95
C VAL A 222 8.86 0.79 -13.92
N TYR A 223 7.81 1.44 -13.43
CA TYR A 223 6.97 2.33 -14.21
C TYR A 223 7.42 3.78 -14.03
N ASP A 224 7.93 4.39 -15.11
CA ASP A 224 8.26 5.81 -15.11
C ASP A 224 7.01 6.64 -15.46
N LEU A 225 6.50 7.37 -14.46
CA LEU A 225 5.26 8.13 -14.59
C LEU A 225 5.39 9.32 -15.59
N GLN A 226 6.61 9.84 -15.81
CA GLN A 226 6.84 10.93 -16.74
C GLN A 226 6.95 10.44 -18.19
N LYS A 227 7.65 9.33 -18.39
CA LYS A 227 7.80 8.70 -19.71
C LYS A 227 6.58 7.85 -20.09
N LYS A 228 5.75 7.47 -19.11
CA LYS A 228 4.58 6.59 -19.26
C LYS A 228 4.92 5.21 -19.82
N ILE A 229 6.07 4.67 -19.44
CA ILE A 229 6.56 3.36 -19.88
C ILE A 229 6.99 2.50 -18.69
N VAL A 230 6.93 1.19 -18.90
CA VAL A 230 7.55 0.19 -18.03
C VAL A 230 8.98 -0.04 -18.52
N VAL A 231 9.95 -0.05 -17.58
CA VAL A 231 11.36 -0.30 -17.81
C VAL A 231 11.81 -1.50 -17.02
#